data_038fc092bb5b4f65fb0f7b6b2cdeccd2
#
_entry.id   038fc092bb5b4f65fb0f7b6b2cdeccd2
#
_cell.length_a   1.000
_cell.length_b   1.000
_cell.length_c   1.000
_cell.angle_alpha   90.00
_cell.angle_beta   90.00
_cell.angle_gamma   90.00
#
_symmetry.space_group_name_H-M   'P 1'
#
loop_
_entity.id
_entity.type
_entity.pdbx_description
1 polymer ?
#
loop_
_entity_poly.entity_id
_entity_poly.type
_entity_poly.pdbx_seq_one_letter_code
_entity_poly.pdbx_strand_id
1 'polypeptide(L)'
;MLALAVTTHLYPRLDPEAYGAGRLTKIRAQAVSGRSCRAVAERLGLPERLRAAAPPDSAAVTEALIRTERVLASVIEAVIGACYLHHGYEATTAAVVDAFSLEIEQALERPADFKSALQERLARRGTVVVYQVTAEEGPPHDKTFEVAALVGGDELSRGSGRSKKDAEQAAAAAALESMTP
;
A
#
# COMPACT_ATOMS: atom_id res chain seq x y z
N MET A 1 0.25 -12.96 -12.46
CA MET A 1 0.29 -13.99 -11.41
C MET A 1 0.14 -13.35 -10.02
N LEU A 2 1.05 -12.48 -9.55
CA LEU A 2 1.03 -11.86 -8.22
C LEU A 2 -0.33 -11.23 -7.87
N ALA A 3 -0.81 -10.28 -8.68
CA ALA A 3 -2.09 -9.59 -8.42
C ALA A 3 -3.29 -10.55 -8.38
N LEU A 4 -3.29 -11.60 -9.21
CA LEU A 4 -4.34 -12.62 -9.22
C LEU A 4 -4.33 -13.46 -7.94
N ALA A 5 -3.16 -13.93 -7.51
CA ALA A 5 -3.00 -14.71 -6.28
C ALA A 5 -3.52 -13.93 -5.06
N VAL A 6 -3.11 -12.65 -4.93
CA VAL A 6 -3.57 -11.78 -3.84
C VAL A 6 -5.07 -11.49 -3.93
N THR A 7 -5.62 -11.27 -5.13
CA THR A 7 -7.07 -11.06 -5.31
C THR A 7 -7.87 -12.30 -4.91
N THR A 8 -7.45 -13.49 -5.37
CA THR A 8 -8.12 -14.76 -5.02
C THR A 8 -8.12 -15.00 -3.51
N HIS A 9 -7.05 -14.63 -2.82
CA HIS A 9 -6.95 -14.73 -1.37
C HIS A 9 -7.82 -13.69 -0.64
N LEU A 10 -7.86 -12.45 -1.12
CA LEU A 10 -8.59 -11.36 -0.49
C LEU A 10 -10.10 -11.43 -0.70
N TYR A 11 -10.54 -11.86 -1.89
CA TYR A 11 -11.95 -11.82 -2.27
C TYR A 11 -12.90 -12.51 -1.30
N PRO A 12 -12.65 -13.76 -0.83
CA PRO A 12 -13.53 -14.42 0.14
C PRO A 12 -13.44 -13.83 1.56
N ARG A 13 -12.38 -13.06 1.87
CA ARG A 13 -12.16 -12.42 3.19
C ARG A 13 -12.85 -11.06 3.30
N LEU A 14 -13.17 -10.45 2.16
CA LEU A 14 -13.82 -9.15 2.09
C LEU A 14 -15.29 -9.36 1.76
N ASP A 15 -16.18 -8.90 2.62
CA ASP A 15 -17.61 -8.88 2.31
C ASP A 15 -17.87 -7.99 1.09
N PRO A 16 -18.28 -8.55 -0.07
CA PRO A 16 -18.49 -7.77 -1.29
C PRO A 16 -19.55 -6.67 -1.13
N GLU A 17 -20.55 -6.88 -0.29
CA GLU A 17 -21.63 -5.91 -0.02
C GLU A 17 -21.12 -4.76 0.86
N ALA A 18 -20.23 -5.06 1.81
CA ALA A 18 -19.66 -4.07 2.71
C ALA A 18 -18.51 -3.27 2.09
N TYR A 19 -17.71 -3.88 1.21
CA TYR A 19 -16.45 -3.28 0.76
C TYR A 19 -16.46 -2.77 -0.68
N GLY A 20 -17.25 -3.36 -1.57
CA GLY A 20 -17.30 -3.02 -2.98
C GLY A 20 -15.99 -3.31 -3.76
N ALA A 21 -16.08 -3.35 -5.08
CA ALA A 21 -14.95 -3.66 -5.97
C ALA A 21 -13.82 -2.63 -5.88
N GLY A 22 -14.15 -1.37 -5.63
CA GLY A 22 -13.15 -0.28 -5.51
C GLY A 22 -12.20 -0.47 -4.35
N ARG A 23 -12.70 -0.91 -3.20
CA ARG A 23 -11.87 -1.15 -2.01
C ARG A 23 -10.97 -2.36 -2.19
N LEU A 24 -11.47 -3.47 -2.74
CA LEU A 24 -10.64 -4.63 -3.08
C LEU A 24 -9.48 -4.23 -4.01
N THR A 25 -9.77 -3.43 -5.04
CA THR A 25 -8.74 -2.93 -5.97
C THR A 25 -7.65 -2.12 -5.25
N LYS A 26 -8.02 -1.25 -4.30
CA LYS A 26 -7.07 -0.44 -3.53
C LYS A 26 -6.23 -1.28 -2.58
N ILE A 27 -6.84 -2.20 -1.81
CA ILE A 27 -6.14 -3.12 -0.90
C ILE A 27 -5.15 -3.97 -1.70
N ARG A 28 -5.61 -4.57 -2.80
CA ARG A 28 -4.72 -5.33 -3.69
C ARG A 28 -3.56 -4.49 -4.20
N ALA A 29 -3.83 -3.28 -4.73
CA ALA A 29 -2.79 -2.41 -5.28
C ALA A 29 -1.75 -2.03 -4.22
N GLN A 30 -2.16 -1.82 -2.98
CA GLN A 30 -1.26 -1.58 -1.85
C GLN A 30 -0.44 -2.82 -1.51
N ALA A 31 -1.07 -3.99 -1.37
CA ALA A 31 -0.39 -5.24 -1.02
C ALA A 31 0.66 -5.67 -2.04
N VAL A 32 0.46 -5.35 -3.34
CA VAL A 32 1.39 -5.69 -4.42
C VAL A 32 2.15 -4.47 -4.97
N SER A 33 2.25 -3.39 -4.20
CA SER A 33 2.98 -2.19 -4.60
C SER A 33 4.48 -2.47 -4.78
N GLY A 34 5.18 -1.61 -5.53
CA GLY A 34 6.64 -1.71 -5.68
C GLY A 34 7.35 -1.75 -4.33
N ARG A 35 6.89 -0.93 -3.37
CA ARG A 35 7.40 -0.94 -1.98
C ARG A 35 7.19 -2.30 -1.31
N SER A 36 6.01 -2.89 -1.45
CA SER A 36 5.70 -4.23 -0.91
C SER A 36 6.57 -5.30 -1.56
N CYS A 37 6.66 -5.28 -2.89
CA CYS A 37 7.53 -6.19 -3.66
C CYS A 37 8.99 -6.09 -3.22
N ARG A 38 9.50 -4.88 -2.99
CA ARG A 38 10.84 -4.66 -2.46
C ARG A 38 11.02 -5.29 -1.08
N ALA A 39 10.10 -5.03 -0.16
CA ALA A 39 10.16 -5.57 1.19
C ALA A 39 10.17 -7.11 1.21
N VAL A 40 9.32 -7.73 0.37
CA VAL A 40 9.29 -9.19 0.19
C VAL A 40 10.59 -9.70 -0.43
N ALA A 41 11.12 -9.04 -1.45
CA ALA A 41 12.39 -9.42 -2.09
C ALA A 41 13.56 -9.39 -1.11
N GLU A 42 13.63 -8.36 -0.27
CA GLU A 42 14.64 -8.23 0.80
C GLU A 42 14.50 -9.35 1.85
N ARG A 43 13.26 -9.64 2.28
CA ARG A 43 12.96 -10.70 3.26
C ARG A 43 13.29 -12.11 2.74
N LEU A 44 13.14 -12.33 1.43
CA LEU A 44 13.52 -13.57 0.76
C LEU A 44 15.03 -13.67 0.43
N GLY A 45 15.84 -12.66 0.78
CA GLY A 45 17.28 -12.63 0.52
C GLY A 45 17.62 -12.53 -0.98
N LEU A 46 16.75 -11.92 -1.80
CA LEU A 46 17.02 -11.78 -3.24
C LEU A 46 18.19 -10.85 -3.55
N PRO A 47 18.45 -9.73 -2.82
CA PRO A 47 19.64 -8.94 -3.01
C PRO A 47 20.93 -9.73 -2.87
N GLU A 48 21.04 -10.60 -1.87
CA GLU A 48 22.21 -11.46 -1.61
C GLU A 48 22.39 -12.49 -2.73
N ARG A 49 21.30 -13.06 -3.21
CA ARG A 49 21.33 -14.02 -4.33
C ARG A 49 21.74 -13.34 -5.63
N LEU A 50 21.30 -12.11 -5.88
CA LEU A 50 21.69 -11.31 -7.04
C LEU A 50 23.19 -10.99 -6.99
N ARG A 51 23.75 -10.62 -5.82
CA ARG A 51 25.20 -10.40 -5.64
C ARG A 51 25.98 -11.66 -5.96
N ALA A 52 25.54 -12.79 -5.43
CA ALA A 52 26.22 -14.08 -5.64
C ALA A 52 26.16 -14.56 -7.10
N ALA A 53 25.13 -14.22 -7.84
CA ALA A 53 24.95 -14.58 -9.24
C ALA A 53 25.57 -13.57 -10.23
N ALA A 54 25.99 -12.39 -9.75
CA ALA A 54 26.51 -11.32 -10.60
C ALA A 54 27.92 -11.66 -11.12
N PRO A 55 28.23 -11.33 -12.38
CA PRO A 55 29.59 -11.41 -12.89
C PRO A 55 30.55 -10.55 -12.07
N PRO A 56 31.84 -10.96 -11.91
CA PRO A 56 32.79 -10.25 -11.07
C PRO A 56 33.05 -8.78 -11.45
N ASP A 57 32.93 -8.46 -12.72
CA ASP A 57 33.10 -7.10 -13.28
C ASP A 57 31.87 -6.21 -13.16
N SER A 58 30.74 -6.76 -12.72
CA SER A 58 29.46 -6.05 -12.60
C SER A 58 29.08 -5.67 -11.16
N ALA A 59 29.94 -5.88 -10.17
CA ALA A 59 29.64 -5.69 -8.75
C ALA A 59 29.06 -4.29 -8.43
N ALA A 60 29.69 -3.22 -8.93
CA ALA A 60 29.21 -1.85 -8.69
C ALA A 60 27.83 -1.58 -9.30
N VAL A 61 27.58 -2.11 -10.50
CA VAL A 61 26.30 -2.00 -11.18
C VAL A 61 25.22 -2.78 -10.42
N THR A 62 25.55 -3.99 -9.98
CA THR A 62 24.66 -4.84 -9.18
C THR A 62 24.27 -4.15 -7.87
N GLU A 63 25.22 -3.53 -7.15
CA GLU A 63 24.92 -2.76 -5.94
C GLU A 63 24.00 -1.56 -6.19
N ALA A 64 24.15 -0.87 -7.31
CA ALA A 64 23.25 0.21 -7.69
C ALA A 64 21.83 -0.31 -8.01
N LEU A 65 21.72 -1.43 -8.72
CA LEU A 65 20.44 -2.03 -9.12
C LEU A 65 19.63 -2.55 -7.94
N ILE A 66 20.25 -3.29 -7.01
CA ILE A 66 19.55 -3.88 -5.86
C ILE A 66 19.02 -2.83 -4.85
N ARG A 67 19.51 -1.59 -4.92
CA ARG A 67 18.96 -0.45 -4.14
C ARG A 67 17.70 0.12 -4.74
N THR A 68 17.40 -0.24 -5.97
CA THR A 68 16.27 0.33 -6.73
C THR A 68 15.00 -0.49 -6.51
N GLU A 69 13.96 0.14 -5.95
CA GLU A 69 12.66 -0.49 -5.70
C GLU A 69 12.10 -1.19 -6.95
N ARG A 70 12.14 -0.51 -8.09
CA ARG A 70 11.65 -1.04 -9.36
C ARG A 70 12.37 -2.33 -9.79
N VAL A 71 13.69 -2.41 -9.56
CA VAL A 71 14.47 -3.60 -9.93
C VAL A 71 14.10 -4.77 -9.04
N LEU A 72 14.03 -4.58 -7.72
CA LEU A 72 13.64 -5.65 -6.81
C LEU A 72 12.19 -6.11 -7.04
N ALA A 73 11.28 -5.19 -7.38
CA ALA A 73 9.94 -5.54 -7.79
C ALA A 73 9.92 -6.41 -9.06
N SER A 74 10.70 -6.05 -10.08
CA SER A 74 10.81 -6.88 -11.30
C SER A 74 11.44 -8.23 -11.04
N VAL A 75 12.41 -8.31 -10.14
CA VAL A 75 13.06 -9.59 -9.76
C VAL A 75 12.06 -10.51 -9.06
N ILE A 76 11.28 -10.01 -8.09
CA ILE A 76 10.28 -10.85 -7.42
C ILE A 76 9.20 -11.31 -8.39
N GLU A 77 8.78 -10.47 -9.34
CA GLU A 77 7.84 -10.87 -10.39
C GLU A 77 8.41 -11.96 -11.31
N ALA A 78 9.70 -11.87 -11.66
CA ALA A 78 10.39 -12.90 -12.44
C ALA A 78 10.49 -14.25 -11.68
N VAL A 79 10.78 -14.20 -10.37
CA VAL A 79 10.79 -15.40 -9.50
C VAL A 79 9.40 -16.02 -9.45
N ILE A 80 8.35 -15.24 -9.26
CA ILE A 80 6.97 -15.71 -9.27
C ILE A 80 6.62 -16.34 -10.62
N GLY A 81 7.05 -15.72 -11.73
CA GLY A 81 6.86 -16.24 -13.07
C GLY A 81 7.54 -17.62 -13.27
N ALA A 82 8.78 -17.75 -12.81
CA ALA A 82 9.52 -19.02 -12.85
C ALA A 82 8.84 -20.11 -12.01
N CYS A 83 8.40 -19.78 -10.79
CA CYS A 83 7.64 -20.70 -9.94
C CYS A 83 6.34 -21.16 -10.64
N TYR A 84 5.61 -20.22 -11.24
CA TYR A 84 4.40 -20.56 -11.98
C TYR A 84 4.63 -21.51 -13.15
N LEU A 85 5.66 -21.28 -13.94
CA LEU A 85 6.01 -22.13 -15.08
C LEU A 85 6.41 -23.55 -14.65
N HIS A 86 7.02 -23.68 -13.46
CA HIS A 86 7.51 -24.96 -12.97
C HIS A 86 6.50 -25.72 -12.12
N HIS A 87 5.77 -25.05 -11.24
CA HIS A 87 4.89 -25.65 -10.22
C HIS A 87 3.39 -25.42 -10.48
N GLY A 88 3.02 -24.60 -11.47
CA GLY A 88 1.63 -24.29 -11.80
C GLY A 88 1.00 -23.26 -10.84
N TYR A 89 -0.30 -23.04 -11.05
CA TYR A 89 -1.04 -21.96 -10.41
C TYR A 89 -1.19 -22.14 -8.90
N GLU A 90 -1.67 -23.30 -8.47
CA GLU A 90 -2.06 -23.53 -7.07
C GLU A 90 -0.87 -23.41 -6.11
N ALA A 91 0.21 -24.13 -6.41
CA ALA A 91 1.42 -24.08 -5.57
C ALA A 91 2.04 -22.69 -5.54
N THR A 92 2.09 -22.01 -6.69
CA THR A 92 2.62 -20.64 -6.74
C THR A 92 1.72 -19.64 -6.02
N THR A 93 0.40 -19.80 -6.09
CA THR A 93 -0.55 -18.95 -5.36
C THR A 93 -0.35 -19.09 -3.84
N ALA A 94 -0.23 -20.31 -3.33
CA ALA A 94 0.03 -20.55 -1.91
C ALA A 94 1.34 -19.89 -1.45
N ALA A 95 2.42 -20.07 -2.20
CA ALA A 95 3.73 -19.46 -1.90
C ALA A 95 3.70 -17.93 -1.96
N VAL A 96 2.99 -17.35 -2.92
CA VAL A 96 2.82 -15.88 -3.03
C VAL A 96 2.04 -15.33 -1.84
N VAL A 97 0.93 -15.97 -1.46
CA VAL A 97 0.12 -15.53 -0.32
C VAL A 97 0.94 -15.60 0.98
N ASP A 98 1.70 -16.65 1.17
CA ASP A 98 2.58 -16.80 2.33
C ASP A 98 3.66 -15.71 2.35
N ALA A 99 4.39 -15.52 1.25
CA ALA A 99 5.45 -14.53 1.15
C ALA A 99 4.96 -13.09 1.33
N PHE A 100 3.76 -12.76 0.88
CA PHE A 100 3.14 -11.43 0.98
C PHE A 100 2.18 -11.27 2.14
N SER A 101 2.10 -12.22 3.07
CA SER A 101 1.12 -12.23 4.16
C SER A 101 1.15 -10.95 4.99
N LEU A 102 2.34 -10.46 5.35
CA LEU A 102 2.50 -9.23 6.12
C LEU A 102 1.96 -8.00 5.37
N GLU A 103 2.28 -7.88 4.09
CA GLU A 103 1.84 -6.77 3.23
C GLU A 103 0.32 -6.82 2.98
N ILE A 104 -0.24 -8.00 2.89
CA ILE A 104 -1.69 -8.23 2.77
C ILE A 104 -2.41 -7.80 4.04
N GLU A 105 -1.96 -8.24 5.21
CA GLU A 105 -2.58 -7.86 6.48
C GLU A 105 -2.43 -6.36 6.75
N GLN A 106 -1.27 -5.76 6.48
CA GLN A 106 -1.07 -4.31 6.59
C GLN A 106 -2.00 -3.52 5.66
N ALA A 107 -2.25 -4.02 4.44
CA ALA A 107 -3.16 -3.37 3.50
C ALA A 107 -4.64 -3.49 3.93
N LEU A 108 -5.00 -4.55 4.64
CA LEU A 108 -6.33 -4.74 5.23
C LEU A 108 -6.56 -3.82 6.44
N GLU A 109 -5.58 -3.75 7.34
CA GLU A 109 -5.67 -2.98 8.59
C GLU A 109 -5.55 -1.46 8.34
N ARG A 110 -4.66 -1.06 7.42
CA ARG A 110 -4.32 0.34 7.16
C ARG A 110 -4.43 0.66 5.68
N PRO A 111 -5.63 0.90 5.18
CA PRO A 111 -5.78 1.30 3.79
C PRO A 111 -4.99 2.58 3.52
N ALA A 112 -4.14 2.57 2.48
CA ALA A 112 -3.33 3.75 2.10
C ALA A 112 -4.18 4.95 1.64
N ASP A 113 -5.47 4.76 1.42
CA ASP A 113 -6.44 5.81 1.06
C ASP A 113 -7.45 6.02 2.20
N PHE A 114 -6.98 6.64 3.27
CA PHE A 114 -7.82 6.99 4.42
C PHE A 114 -8.97 7.93 4.05
N LYS A 115 -8.77 8.83 3.08
CA LYS A 115 -9.83 9.74 2.60
C LYS A 115 -11.02 8.98 2.05
N SER A 116 -10.78 8.03 1.17
CA SER A 116 -11.86 7.19 0.62
C SER A 116 -12.50 6.31 1.69
N ALA A 117 -11.72 5.74 2.59
CA ALA A 117 -12.24 4.91 3.67
C ALA A 117 -13.16 5.73 4.61
N LEU A 118 -12.76 6.95 4.96
CA LEU A 118 -13.59 7.86 5.77
C LEU A 118 -14.84 8.26 5.03
N GLN A 119 -14.74 8.62 3.75
CA GLN A 119 -15.89 9.00 2.93
C GLN A 119 -16.91 7.87 2.81
N GLU A 120 -16.46 6.63 2.55
CA GLU A 120 -17.34 5.46 2.49
C GLU A 120 -18.03 5.19 3.84
N ARG A 121 -17.29 5.32 4.96
CA ARG A 121 -17.85 5.14 6.31
C ARG A 121 -18.91 6.17 6.65
N LEU A 122 -18.68 7.43 6.28
CA LEU A 122 -19.61 8.54 6.51
C LEU A 122 -20.80 8.50 5.56
N ALA A 123 -20.61 8.10 4.30
CA ALA A 123 -21.69 7.94 3.33
C ALA A 123 -22.75 6.92 3.79
N ARG A 124 -22.36 5.85 4.49
CA ARG A 124 -23.31 4.90 5.12
C ARG A 124 -24.19 5.54 6.20
N ARG A 125 -23.76 6.68 6.74
CA ARG A 125 -24.52 7.46 7.74
C ARG A 125 -25.22 8.69 7.12
N GLY A 126 -25.21 8.77 5.77
CA GLY A 126 -25.80 9.89 5.04
C GLY A 126 -25.05 11.21 5.17
N THR A 127 -23.76 11.16 5.59
CA THR A 127 -22.92 12.34 5.81
C THR A 127 -21.73 12.38 4.87
N VAL A 128 -21.21 13.59 4.61
CA VAL A 128 -20.09 13.84 3.71
C VAL A 128 -18.99 14.55 4.48
N VAL A 129 -17.72 14.14 4.25
CA VAL A 129 -16.56 14.85 4.79
C VAL A 129 -16.06 15.89 3.80
N VAL A 130 -15.71 17.07 4.33
CA VAL A 130 -15.06 18.15 3.60
C VAL A 130 -13.69 18.41 4.24
N TYR A 131 -12.66 18.61 3.42
CA TYR A 131 -11.31 18.91 3.90
C TYR A 131 -11.00 20.38 3.69
N GLN A 132 -10.56 21.04 4.75
CA GLN A 132 -10.19 22.47 4.72
C GLN A 132 -8.75 22.65 5.19
N VAL A 133 -7.94 23.35 4.39
CA VAL A 133 -6.59 23.75 4.81
C VAL A 133 -6.75 24.83 5.88
N THR A 134 -6.22 24.58 7.06
CA THR A 134 -6.31 25.50 8.22
C THR A 134 -5.02 26.29 8.42
N ALA A 135 -3.87 25.72 8.03
CA ALA A 135 -2.58 26.40 8.07
C ALA A 135 -1.65 25.93 6.95
N GLU A 136 -0.76 26.81 6.54
CA GLU A 136 0.34 26.56 5.63
C GLU A 136 1.58 27.24 6.16
N GLU A 137 2.60 26.49 6.55
CA GLU A 137 3.81 26.97 7.22
C GLU A 137 5.08 26.50 6.53
N GLY A 138 6.17 27.22 6.71
CA GLY A 138 7.50 26.88 6.21
C GLY A 138 7.86 27.53 4.85
N PRO A 139 9.15 27.44 4.48
CA PRO A 139 9.66 27.99 3.22
C PRO A 139 9.13 27.20 2.02
N PRO A 140 9.17 27.75 0.79
CA PRO A 140 8.61 27.12 -0.41
C PRO A 140 9.07 25.68 -0.70
N HIS A 141 10.28 25.31 -0.26
CA HIS A 141 10.90 24.01 -0.50
C HIS A 141 10.68 23.02 0.67
N ASP A 142 10.10 23.48 1.81
CA ASP A 142 9.80 22.63 2.97
C ASP A 142 8.52 23.11 3.66
N LYS A 143 7.42 23.14 2.88
CA LYS A 143 6.11 23.53 3.38
C LYS A 143 5.46 22.40 4.15
N THR A 144 4.79 22.77 5.24
CA THR A 144 3.87 21.91 5.98
C THR A 144 2.46 22.47 5.88
N PHE A 145 1.51 21.61 5.61
CA PHE A 145 0.08 21.93 5.54
C PHE A 145 -0.63 21.30 6.73
N GLU A 146 -1.54 22.07 7.34
CA GLU A 146 -2.53 21.54 8.25
C GLU A 146 -3.90 21.50 7.59
N VAL A 147 -4.62 20.40 7.79
CA VAL A 147 -5.96 20.18 7.23
C VAL A 147 -6.90 19.70 8.31
N ALA A 148 -8.08 20.30 8.39
CA ALA A 148 -9.19 19.80 9.17
C ALA A 148 -10.14 18.98 8.28
N ALA A 149 -10.61 17.84 8.79
CA ALA A 149 -11.71 17.07 8.24
C ALA A 149 -13.01 17.50 8.95
N LEU A 150 -13.97 17.99 8.17
CA LEU A 150 -15.23 18.55 8.68
C LEU A 150 -16.41 17.68 8.26
N VAL A 151 -17.37 17.49 9.15
CA VAL A 151 -18.66 16.82 8.88
C VAL A 151 -19.80 17.70 9.37
N GLY A 152 -20.66 18.11 8.45
CA GLY A 152 -21.76 19.02 8.80
C GLY A 152 -21.33 20.42 9.27
N GLY A 153 -20.07 20.78 9.05
CA GLY A 153 -19.45 22.03 9.52
C GLY A 153 -18.64 21.90 10.80
N ASP A 154 -18.80 20.78 11.53
CA ASP A 154 -18.03 20.50 12.76
C ASP A 154 -16.72 19.79 12.42
N GLU A 155 -15.67 20.13 13.16
CA GLU A 155 -14.35 19.52 13.02
C GLU A 155 -14.36 18.12 13.64
N LEU A 156 -14.11 17.10 12.80
CA LEU A 156 -13.98 15.72 13.22
C LEU A 156 -12.55 15.37 13.65
N SER A 157 -11.56 15.90 12.90
CA SER A 157 -10.13 15.62 13.14
C SER A 157 -9.24 16.62 12.41
N ARG A 158 -7.92 16.59 12.73
CA ARG A 158 -6.86 17.33 12.02
C ARG A 158 -5.74 16.41 11.60
N GLY A 159 -5.01 16.83 10.56
CA GLY A 159 -3.82 16.17 10.10
C GLY A 159 -2.84 17.16 9.49
N SER A 160 -1.56 16.81 9.54
CA SER A 160 -0.49 17.59 8.93
C SER A 160 0.30 16.76 7.92
N GLY A 161 0.93 17.43 6.95
CA GLY A 161 1.74 16.75 5.93
C GLY A 161 2.53 17.72 5.07
N ARG A 162 3.50 17.20 4.32
CA ARG A 162 4.34 17.98 3.40
C ARG A 162 3.62 18.38 2.11
N SER A 163 2.46 17.82 1.87
CA SER A 163 1.55 18.25 0.81
C SER A 163 0.12 18.32 1.35
N LYS A 164 -0.76 19.08 0.67
CA LYS A 164 -2.19 19.10 1.01
C LYS A 164 -2.78 17.70 1.03
N LYS A 165 -2.40 16.86 0.05
CA LYS A 165 -2.84 15.47 -0.03
C LYS A 165 -2.41 14.64 1.17
N ASP A 166 -1.16 14.79 1.63
CA ASP A 166 -0.67 14.05 2.79
C ASP A 166 -1.36 14.51 4.08
N ALA A 167 -1.58 15.83 4.24
CA ALA A 167 -2.32 16.38 5.36
C ALA A 167 -3.78 15.92 5.39
N GLU A 168 -4.46 15.87 4.24
CA GLU A 168 -5.81 15.32 4.10
C GLU A 168 -5.87 13.83 4.45
N GLN A 169 -4.89 13.04 4.02
CA GLN A 169 -4.80 11.62 4.39
C GLN A 169 -4.57 11.44 5.90
N ALA A 170 -3.70 12.27 6.50
CA ALA A 170 -3.46 12.25 7.94
C ALA A 170 -4.72 12.62 8.74
N ALA A 171 -5.45 13.66 8.33
CA ALA A 171 -6.72 14.03 8.93
C ALA A 171 -7.76 12.90 8.84
N ALA A 172 -7.86 12.26 7.66
CA ALA A 172 -8.77 11.14 7.47
C ALA A 172 -8.40 9.92 8.33
N ALA A 173 -7.10 9.63 8.49
CA ALA A 173 -6.61 8.57 9.37
C ALA A 173 -7.01 8.82 10.83
N ALA A 174 -6.75 10.02 11.34
CA ALA A 174 -7.11 10.44 12.71
C ALA A 174 -8.63 10.34 12.95
N ALA A 175 -9.44 10.73 11.95
CA ALA A 175 -10.90 10.59 12.04
C ALA A 175 -11.34 9.12 12.14
N LEU A 176 -10.74 8.24 11.34
CA LEU A 176 -11.07 6.81 11.36
C LEU A 176 -10.68 6.15 12.69
N GLU A 177 -9.54 6.55 13.26
CA GLU A 177 -9.09 6.08 14.58
C GLU A 177 -10.06 6.50 15.68
N SER A 178 -10.50 7.76 15.71
CA SER A 178 -11.47 8.26 16.69
C SER A 178 -12.87 7.64 16.58
N MET A 179 -13.21 7.10 15.41
CA MET A 179 -14.50 6.43 15.15
C MET A 179 -14.47 4.92 15.43
N THR A 180 -13.30 4.36 15.78
CA THR A 180 -13.17 2.94 16.16
C THR A 180 -13.51 2.81 17.64
N PRO A 181 -14.43 1.92 18.04
CA PRO A 181 -14.86 1.75 19.42
C PRO A 181 -13.78 1.19 20.31
#